data_c0368a50b14910ca5284de4ad6c434ce
#
_entry.id   c0368a50b14910ca5284de4ad6c434ce
#
_cell.length_a   1.000
_cell.length_b   1.000
_cell.length_c   1.000
_cell.angle_alpha   90.00
_cell.angle_beta   90.00
_cell.angle_gamma   90.00
#
_symmetry.space_group_name_H-M   'P 1'
#
loop_
_entity.id
_entity.type
_entity.pdbx_description
1 polymer ?
#
loop_
_entity_poly.entity_id
_entity_poly.type
_entity_poly.pdbx_seq_one_letter_code
_entity_poly.pdbx_strand_id
1 'polypeptide(L)'
;MVSIDAIATHIGLMVKIINSGGHFIFQVKANQKSAMEDINRVFCEYENNKIDFDVWETGPEKNRDRIEYRKVRSSDRLQDLQSMENWPIGCFSLIETLRIMIIRDENENNITPSKEEFLKSGSKRQPNAEPSDKKESEYQRIGLVSDINLNAETLAEYKRGHWSIENKLHHVLDVTLGEDRSTARKSAVVLALLRKFTYNILMMAESDLKIDFKSMGEEIDYLEGNRSLFAGYVFRGITAG
;
A
#
# COMPACT_ATOMS: atom_id res chain seq x y z
N MET A 1 -9.44 -10.47 8.25
CA MET A 1 -8.23 -9.65 8.39
C MET A 1 -8.54 -8.20 8.06
N VAL A 2 -8.17 -7.26 8.93
CA VAL A 2 -8.36 -5.81 8.74
C VAL A 2 -6.97 -5.17 8.57
N SER A 3 -6.74 -4.44 7.47
CA SER A 3 -5.53 -3.67 7.27
C SER A 3 -5.82 -2.17 7.39
N ILE A 4 -4.96 -1.44 8.10
CA ILE A 4 -5.15 -0.01 8.38
C ILE A 4 -3.83 0.73 8.20
N ASP A 5 -3.93 1.95 7.65
CA ASP A 5 -2.78 2.85 7.55
C ASP A 5 -2.37 3.41 8.92
N ALA A 6 -1.12 3.85 9.01
CA ALA A 6 -0.47 4.27 10.25
C ALA A 6 -1.24 5.37 11.01
N ILE A 7 -2.03 6.21 10.34
CA ILE A 7 -2.78 7.29 10.98
C ILE A 7 -3.81 6.78 12.01
N ALA A 8 -4.37 5.60 11.79
CA ALA A 8 -5.38 5.01 12.67
C ALA A 8 -4.83 3.87 13.55
N THR A 9 -3.52 3.65 13.55
CA THR A 9 -2.87 2.60 14.35
C THR A 9 -2.83 3.01 15.82
N HIS A 10 -3.66 2.38 16.67
CA HIS A 10 -3.65 2.55 18.11
C HIS A 10 -4.21 1.32 18.84
N ILE A 11 -3.77 1.10 20.08
CA ILE A 11 -4.07 -0.10 20.88
C ILE A 11 -5.58 -0.33 21.03
N GLY A 12 -6.36 0.70 21.29
CA GLY A 12 -7.82 0.57 21.47
C GLY A 12 -8.55 -0.01 20.27
N LEU A 13 -8.08 0.29 19.05
CA LEU A 13 -8.63 -0.29 17.83
C LEU A 13 -8.18 -1.75 17.64
N MET A 14 -6.91 -2.05 17.95
CA MET A 14 -6.39 -3.42 17.94
C MET A 14 -7.22 -4.34 18.82
N VAL A 15 -7.43 -3.94 20.08
CA VAL A 15 -8.24 -4.68 21.05
C VAL A 15 -9.69 -4.85 20.57
N LYS A 16 -10.29 -3.80 20.00
CA LYS A 16 -11.65 -3.88 19.46
C LYS A 16 -11.79 -4.89 18.35
N ILE A 17 -10.83 -4.94 17.43
CA ILE A 17 -10.83 -5.92 16.32
C ILE A 17 -10.72 -7.33 16.86
N ILE A 18 -9.77 -7.59 17.76
CA ILE A 18 -9.58 -8.91 18.39
C ILE A 18 -10.85 -9.34 19.12
N ASN A 19 -11.44 -8.48 19.95
CA ASN A 19 -12.67 -8.77 20.69
C ASN A 19 -13.87 -9.03 19.78
N SER A 20 -13.84 -8.56 18.54
CA SER A 20 -14.85 -8.84 17.53
C SER A 20 -14.56 -10.13 16.72
N GLY A 21 -13.55 -10.92 17.11
CA GLY A 21 -13.15 -12.15 16.41
C GLY A 21 -12.40 -11.91 15.10
N GLY A 22 -11.90 -10.68 14.89
CA GLY A 22 -11.11 -10.32 13.71
C GLY A 22 -9.61 -10.37 13.98
N HIS A 23 -8.83 -10.31 12.89
CA HIS A 23 -7.38 -10.16 12.92
C HIS A 23 -6.98 -8.86 12.22
N PHE A 24 -5.82 -8.31 12.56
CA PHE A 24 -5.35 -7.06 11.97
C PHE A 24 -3.91 -7.12 11.45
N ILE A 25 -3.62 -6.25 10.49
CA ILE A 25 -2.27 -5.84 10.09
C ILE A 25 -2.24 -4.33 10.04
N PHE A 26 -1.48 -3.71 10.92
CA PHE A 26 -1.39 -2.26 11.03
C PHE A 26 -0.03 -1.77 10.62
N GLN A 27 0.00 -0.61 9.95
CA GLN A 27 1.24 0.05 9.58
C GLN A 27 1.77 0.90 10.73
N VAL A 28 3.09 0.85 10.90
CA VAL A 28 3.87 1.71 11.80
C VAL A 28 4.78 2.59 10.95
N LYS A 29 4.64 3.88 11.06
CA LYS A 29 5.40 4.89 10.30
C LYS A 29 5.96 5.96 11.23
N ALA A 30 6.48 7.05 10.65
CA ALA A 30 7.08 8.16 11.38
C ALA A 30 6.16 8.85 12.40
N ASN A 31 4.83 8.74 12.28
CA ASN A 31 3.87 9.21 13.27
C ASN A 31 3.90 8.41 14.58
N GLN A 32 4.49 7.21 14.56
CA GLN A 32 4.74 6.34 15.72
C GLN A 32 6.24 6.11 15.87
N LYS A 33 6.93 7.22 16.10
CA LYS A 33 8.38 7.29 16.04
C LYS A 33 9.08 6.23 16.89
N SER A 34 8.69 6.09 18.16
CA SER A 34 9.32 5.13 19.08
C SER A 34 9.15 3.68 18.62
N ALA A 35 7.95 3.31 18.13
CA ALA A 35 7.69 1.97 17.62
C ALA A 35 8.50 1.68 16.34
N MET A 36 8.60 2.66 15.43
CA MET A 36 9.37 2.51 14.21
C MET A 36 10.88 2.44 14.47
N GLU A 37 11.39 3.25 15.41
CA GLU A 37 12.79 3.21 15.84
C GLU A 37 13.13 1.87 16.49
N ASP A 38 12.23 1.34 17.29
CA ASP A 38 12.40 0.06 17.99
C ASP A 38 12.45 -1.11 17.00
N ILE A 39 11.52 -1.18 16.04
CA ILE A 39 11.54 -2.17 14.96
C ILE A 39 12.85 -2.10 14.16
N ASN A 40 13.29 -0.89 13.78
CA ASN A 40 14.55 -0.73 13.05
C ASN A 40 15.77 -1.19 13.86
N ARG A 41 15.81 -0.84 15.17
CA ARG A 41 16.87 -1.25 16.08
C ARG A 41 16.97 -2.77 16.18
N VAL A 42 15.85 -3.43 16.42
CA VAL A 42 15.80 -4.88 16.61
C VAL A 42 16.28 -5.62 15.36
N PHE A 43 15.80 -5.28 14.16
CA PHE A 43 16.27 -5.92 12.93
C PHE A 43 17.74 -5.61 12.61
N CYS A 44 18.23 -4.42 12.97
CA CYS A 44 19.66 -4.12 12.85
C CYS A 44 20.52 -4.98 13.81
N GLU A 45 20.06 -5.16 15.06
CA GLU A 45 20.71 -6.04 16.04
C GLU A 45 20.69 -7.50 15.60
N TYR A 46 19.59 -7.97 15.00
CA TYR A 46 19.48 -9.35 14.48
C TYR A 46 20.49 -9.61 13.37
N GLU A 47 20.63 -8.68 12.42
CA GLU A 47 21.62 -8.81 11.34
C GLU A 47 23.05 -8.81 11.89
N ASN A 48 23.38 -7.92 12.83
CA ASN A 48 24.70 -7.81 13.42
C ASN A 48 25.07 -9.05 14.27
N ASN A 49 24.10 -9.60 15.00
CA ASN A 49 24.31 -10.74 15.91
C ASN A 49 24.00 -12.10 15.25
N LYS A 50 23.66 -12.12 13.96
CA LYS A 50 23.27 -13.31 13.21
C LYS A 50 22.13 -14.09 13.88
N ILE A 51 21.17 -13.35 14.44
CA ILE A 51 19.92 -13.91 14.96
C ILE A 51 19.00 -14.20 13.78
N ASP A 52 18.42 -15.39 13.77
CA ASP A 52 17.54 -15.84 12.69
C ASP A 52 16.19 -15.11 12.75
N PHE A 53 15.68 -14.73 11.59
CA PHE A 53 14.37 -14.12 11.38
C PHE A 53 13.87 -14.44 9.97
N ASP A 54 12.58 -14.39 9.76
CA ASP A 54 12.00 -14.68 8.46
C ASP A 54 12.21 -13.54 7.47
N VAL A 55 12.60 -13.87 6.23
CA VAL A 55 12.93 -12.90 5.18
C VAL A 55 12.28 -13.29 3.87
N TRP A 56 11.67 -12.32 3.24
CA TRP A 56 11.20 -12.42 1.86
C TRP A 56 11.72 -11.23 1.04
N GLU A 57 12.24 -11.51 -0.12
CA GLU A 57 12.78 -10.48 -1.03
C GLU A 57 12.23 -10.67 -2.44
N THR A 58 11.96 -9.55 -3.11
CA THR A 58 11.61 -9.52 -4.52
C THR A 58 12.38 -8.44 -5.26
N GLY A 59 12.49 -8.64 -6.55
CA GLY A 59 13.08 -7.68 -7.48
C GLY A 59 14.25 -8.26 -8.26
N PRO A 60 14.66 -7.56 -9.32
CA PRO A 60 14.09 -6.28 -9.78
C PRO A 60 12.70 -6.43 -10.44
N GLU A 61 11.72 -5.70 -9.95
CA GLU A 61 10.41 -5.59 -10.60
C GLU A 61 10.36 -4.27 -11.40
N LYS A 62 10.16 -4.37 -12.72
CA LYS A 62 9.99 -3.17 -13.55
C LYS A 62 8.55 -2.66 -13.43
N ASN A 63 8.39 -1.42 -13.03
CA ASN A 63 7.11 -0.76 -12.93
C ASN A 63 7.16 0.60 -13.64
N ARG A 64 6.65 0.66 -14.88
CA ARG A 64 6.70 1.83 -15.77
C ARG A 64 8.15 2.31 -15.98
N ASP A 65 8.50 3.45 -15.37
CA ASP A 65 9.77 4.16 -15.49
C ASP A 65 10.75 3.91 -14.32
N ARG A 66 10.48 2.89 -13.50
CA ARG A 66 11.30 2.57 -12.32
C ARG A 66 11.48 1.08 -12.11
N ILE A 67 12.55 0.75 -11.40
CA ILE A 67 12.84 -0.59 -10.90
C ILE A 67 12.59 -0.58 -9.39
N GLU A 68 11.83 -1.55 -8.91
CA GLU A 68 11.55 -1.70 -7.48
C GLU A 68 12.17 -2.97 -6.93
N TYR A 69 12.80 -2.84 -5.77
CA TYR A 69 13.27 -3.93 -4.92
C TYR A 69 12.52 -3.84 -3.59
N ARG A 70 12.05 -4.97 -3.10
CA ARG A 70 11.38 -5.04 -1.79
C ARG A 70 12.04 -6.11 -0.94
N LYS A 71 12.22 -5.80 0.33
CA LYS A 71 12.66 -6.74 1.36
C LYS A 71 11.69 -6.62 2.53
N VAL A 72 11.17 -7.76 2.96
CA VAL A 72 10.33 -7.86 4.15
C VAL A 72 11.03 -8.77 5.14
N ARG A 73 11.12 -8.33 6.38
CA ARG A 73 11.65 -9.09 7.51
C ARG A 73 10.54 -9.24 8.53
N SER A 74 10.37 -10.42 9.11
CA SER A 74 9.35 -10.71 10.12
C SER A 74 9.95 -11.44 11.30
N SER A 75 9.43 -11.14 12.50
CA SER A 75 9.80 -11.83 13.73
C SER A 75 8.63 -11.86 14.71
N ASP A 76 8.52 -12.92 15.47
CA ASP A 76 7.59 -13.10 16.60
C ASP A 76 8.26 -12.92 17.97
N ARG A 77 9.51 -12.49 18.01
CA ARG A 77 10.29 -12.25 19.22
C ARG A 77 9.90 -10.94 19.88
N LEU A 78 8.66 -10.87 20.37
CA LEU A 78 8.06 -9.64 20.92
C LEU A 78 8.80 -9.09 22.15
N GLN A 79 9.49 -9.95 22.89
CA GLN A 79 10.30 -9.57 24.06
C GLN A 79 11.45 -8.61 23.70
N ASP A 80 11.85 -8.55 22.43
CA ASP A 80 12.93 -7.68 21.97
C ASP A 80 12.45 -6.25 21.68
N LEU A 81 11.12 -6.03 21.65
CA LEU A 81 10.49 -4.75 21.50
C LEU A 81 10.24 -4.07 22.86
N GLN A 82 10.75 -2.86 23.05
CA GLN A 82 10.59 -2.11 24.28
C GLN A 82 9.41 -1.15 24.26
N SER A 83 9.21 -0.47 23.13
CA SER A 83 8.18 0.56 22.99
C SER A 83 6.76 0.02 22.76
N MET A 84 6.63 -1.27 22.48
CA MET A 84 5.35 -1.92 22.14
C MET A 84 4.98 -3.05 23.10
N GLU A 85 5.53 -3.07 24.33
CA GLU A 85 5.30 -4.11 25.32
C GLU A 85 3.81 -4.38 25.60
N ASN A 86 2.96 -3.34 25.56
CA ASN A 86 1.53 -3.46 25.83
C ASN A 86 0.67 -3.57 24.55
N TRP A 87 1.29 -3.74 23.38
CA TRP A 87 0.52 -3.92 22.17
C TRP A 87 0.08 -5.38 22.02
N PRO A 88 -1.20 -5.63 21.66
CA PRO A 88 -1.71 -6.99 21.50
C PRO A 88 -1.31 -7.55 20.12
N ILE A 89 -0.01 -7.74 19.92
CA ILE A 89 0.59 -8.19 18.66
C ILE A 89 1.19 -9.59 18.83
N GLY A 90 1.19 -10.36 17.74
CA GLY A 90 1.80 -11.68 17.63
C GLY A 90 3.08 -11.69 16.79
N CYS A 91 3.26 -10.71 15.91
CA CYS A 91 4.50 -10.48 15.18
C CYS A 91 4.68 -9.01 14.79
N PHE A 92 5.93 -8.68 14.44
CA PHE A 92 6.30 -7.40 13.87
C PHE A 92 7.18 -7.60 12.64
N SER A 93 7.19 -6.61 11.74
CA SER A 93 7.99 -6.68 10.53
C SER A 93 8.50 -5.33 10.09
N LEU A 94 9.53 -5.37 9.24
CA LEU A 94 10.10 -4.21 8.56
C LEU A 94 10.06 -4.45 7.06
N ILE A 95 9.35 -3.58 6.35
CA ILE A 95 9.32 -3.55 4.90
C ILE A 95 10.25 -2.44 4.43
N GLU A 96 11.18 -2.80 3.59
CA GLU A 96 12.07 -1.87 2.88
C GLU A 96 11.74 -1.92 1.39
N THR A 97 11.50 -0.74 0.83
CA THR A 97 11.26 -0.59 -0.61
C THR A 97 12.28 0.38 -1.18
N LEU A 98 13.02 -0.08 -2.17
CA LEU A 98 13.94 0.73 -2.96
C LEU A 98 13.34 0.91 -4.35
N ARG A 99 13.13 2.15 -4.77
CA ARG A 99 12.68 2.54 -6.09
C ARG A 99 13.78 3.30 -6.79
N ILE A 100 14.22 2.83 -7.94
CA ILE A 100 15.26 3.45 -8.75
C ILE A 100 14.62 3.86 -10.08
N MET A 101 14.68 5.16 -10.41
CA MET A 101 14.19 5.66 -11.69
C MET A 101 15.03 5.13 -12.83
N ILE A 102 14.40 4.72 -13.93
CA ILE A 102 15.08 4.32 -15.14
C ILE A 102 15.48 5.59 -15.88
N ILE A 103 16.76 5.89 -15.90
CA ILE A 103 17.34 6.99 -16.64
C ILE A 103 17.79 6.42 -18.00
N ARG A 104 17.43 7.10 -19.08
CA ARG A 104 17.87 6.75 -20.43
C ARG A 104 18.82 7.82 -20.93
N ASP A 105 19.88 7.40 -21.63
CA ASP A 105 20.75 8.30 -22.36
C ASP A 105 20.11 8.75 -23.69
N GLU A 106 20.79 9.64 -24.42
CA GLU A 106 20.34 10.12 -25.73
C GLU A 106 20.22 9.01 -26.79
N ASN A 107 20.82 7.83 -26.54
CA ASN A 107 20.77 6.65 -27.41
C ASN A 107 19.78 5.59 -26.87
N GLU A 108 18.88 5.94 -25.96
CA GLU A 108 17.90 5.06 -25.30
C GLU A 108 18.50 3.92 -24.46
N ASN A 109 19.79 3.94 -24.13
CA ASN A 109 20.38 2.96 -23.22
C ASN A 109 20.03 3.28 -21.78
N ASN A 110 19.78 2.25 -20.97
CA ASN A 110 19.52 2.41 -19.54
C ASN A 110 20.85 2.68 -18.81
N ILE A 111 20.97 3.84 -18.19
CA ILE A 111 22.07 4.22 -17.29
C ILE A 111 21.68 4.18 -15.81
N THR A 112 20.68 3.34 -15.49
CA THR A 112 20.18 3.18 -14.12
C THR A 112 21.27 2.56 -13.24
N PRO A 113 21.59 3.14 -12.07
CA PRO A 113 22.56 2.56 -11.14
C PRO A 113 22.11 1.18 -10.65
N SER A 114 23.06 0.29 -10.41
CA SER A 114 22.75 -1.00 -9.80
C SER A 114 22.26 -0.86 -8.36
N LYS A 115 21.59 -1.91 -7.83
CA LYS A 115 21.16 -1.95 -6.42
C LYS A 115 22.34 -1.72 -5.46
N GLU A 116 23.49 -2.32 -5.76
CA GLU A 116 24.73 -2.23 -4.96
C GLU A 116 25.33 -0.82 -4.97
N GLU A 117 25.38 -0.19 -6.13
CA GLU A 117 25.85 1.19 -6.28
C GLU A 117 24.95 2.15 -5.52
N PHE A 118 23.63 1.97 -5.63
CA PHE A 118 22.68 2.79 -4.92
C PHE A 118 22.76 2.61 -3.39
N LEU A 119 22.85 1.39 -2.89
CA LEU A 119 22.97 1.10 -1.46
C LEU A 119 24.28 1.67 -0.88
N LYS A 120 25.38 1.64 -1.65
CA LYS A 120 26.65 2.29 -1.26
C LYS A 120 26.52 3.81 -1.22
N SER A 121 25.76 4.43 -2.11
CA SER A 121 25.54 5.89 -2.13
C SER A 121 24.55 6.34 -1.04
N GLY A 122 23.56 5.51 -0.73
CA GLY A 122 22.47 5.79 0.23
C GLY A 122 22.89 5.81 1.69
N SER A 123 24.01 5.17 2.06
CA SER A 123 24.55 5.21 3.42
C SER A 123 24.97 6.60 3.89
N LYS A 124 25.02 7.61 3.00
CA LYS A 124 25.42 8.99 3.29
C LYS A 124 24.29 10.02 3.26
N ARG A 125 23.04 9.64 2.94
CA ARG A 125 21.95 10.63 2.87
C ARG A 125 21.24 10.77 4.20
N GLN A 126 21.40 11.94 4.81
CA GLN A 126 20.67 12.39 6.01
C GLN A 126 19.18 12.60 5.70
N PRO A 127 18.28 12.41 6.69
CA PRO A 127 16.82 12.55 6.50
C PRO A 127 16.34 13.98 6.16
N ASN A 128 17.23 14.98 6.12
CA ASN A 128 16.91 16.40 5.94
C ASN A 128 17.44 17.01 4.63
N ALA A 129 17.70 16.23 3.59
CA ALA A 129 18.07 16.80 2.30
C ALA A 129 16.85 17.48 1.64
N GLU A 130 16.99 18.75 1.26
CA GLU A 130 15.99 19.51 0.51
C GLU A 130 15.58 18.78 -0.79
N PRO A 131 14.31 18.87 -1.22
CA PRO A 131 13.83 18.18 -2.41
C PRO A 131 14.46 18.82 -3.66
N SER A 132 15.47 18.16 -4.24
CA SER A 132 15.87 18.46 -5.61
C SER A 132 14.79 17.91 -6.56
N ASP A 133 14.39 18.67 -7.57
CA ASP A 133 13.25 18.45 -8.48
C ASP A 133 13.27 17.18 -9.33
N LYS A 134 14.26 16.30 -9.17
CA LYS A 134 14.30 14.95 -9.77
C LYS A 134 14.83 13.96 -8.73
N LYS A 135 13.93 13.28 -8.02
CA LYS A 135 14.30 12.15 -7.18
C LYS A 135 14.69 10.97 -8.09
N GLU A 136 15.96 10.80 -8.33
CA GLU A 136 16.53 9.67 -9.07
C GLU A 136 16.26 8.32 -8.40
N SER A 137 15.93 8.34 -7.10
CA SER A 137 15.63 7.14 -6.34
C SER A 137 14.95 7.47 -5.01
N GLU A 138 14.13 6.54 -4.53
CA GLU A 138 13.42 6.65 -3.25
C GLU A 138 13.67 5.37 -2.43
N TYR A 139 14.02 5.54 -1.16
CA TYR A 139 14.12 4.47 -0.19
C TYR A 139 13.10 4.67 0.92
N GLN A 140 12.22 3.70 1.11
CA GLN A 140 11.14 3.76 2.08
C GLN A 140 11.24 2.60 3.07
N ARG A 141 11.00 2.89 4.36
CA ARG A 141 10.84 1.92 5.43
C ARG A 141 9.47 2.03 6.07
N ILE A 142 8.81 0.91 6.25
CA ILE A 142 7.50 0.82 6.91
C ILE A 142 7.53 -0.38 7.85
N GLY A 143 7.15 -0.17 9.11
CA GLY A 143 6.87 -1.26 10.03
C GLY A 143 5.46 -1.80 9.80
N LEU A 144 5.27 -3.10 10.02
CA LEU A 144 3.95 -3.70 10.18
C LEU A 144 3.89 -4.45 11.50
N VAL A 145 2.71 -4.49 12.09
CA VAL A 145 2.41 -5.31 13.27
C VAL A 145 1.10 -6.06 13.03
N SER A 146 1.03 -7.30 13.51
CA SER A 146 -0.16 -8.15 13.43
C SER A 146 -0.40 -8.83 14.77
N ASP A 147 -1.66 -9.13 15.10
CA ASP A 147 -2.05 -9.91 16.29
C ASP A 147 -1.73 -11.40 16.17
N ILE A 148 -1.52 -11.91 14.97
CA ILE A 148 -1.12 -13.28 14.69
C ILE A 148 0.27 -13.34 14.09
N ASN A 149 0.97 -14.45 14.32
CA ASN A 149 2.29 -14.67 13.70
C ASN A 149 2.12 -14.92 12.19
N LEU A 150 2.72 -14.07 11.38
CA LEU A 150 2.71 -14.13 9.92
C LEU A 150 4.12 -14.11 9.38
N ASN A 151 4.38 -14.92 8.36
CA ASN A 151 5.65 -14.92 7.67
C ASN A 151 5.84 -13.68 6.78
N ALA A 152 7.07 -13.41 6.39
CA ALA A 152 7.46 -12.22 5.62
C ALA A 152 6.77 -12.15 4.26
N GLU A 153 6.57 -13.29 3.58
CA GLU A 153 5.87 -13.37 2.29
C GLU A 153 4.41 -12.96 2.42
N THR A 154 3.70 -13.52 3.39
CA THR A 154 2.29 -13.19 3.66
C THR A 154 2.13 -11.70 3.99
N LEU A 155 3.04 -11.13 4.80
CA LEU A 155 3.02 -9.69 5.12
C LEU A 155 3.27 -8.82 3.88
N ALA A 156 4.14 -9.27 2.97
CA ALA A 156 4.37 -8.60 1.68
C ALA A 156 3.10 -8.60 0.81
N GLU A 157 2.39 -9.73 0.75
CA GLU A 157 1.13 -9.86 0.01
C GLU A 157 0.04 -8.96 0.57
N TYR A 158 -0.15 -8.95 1.90
CA TYR A 158 -1.12 -8.06 2.55
C TYR A 158 -0.80 -6.59 2.32
N LYS A 159 0.47 -6.20 2.37
CA LYS A 159 0.86 -4.82 2.05
C LYS A 159 0.54 -4.46 0.60
N ARG A 160 0.77 -5.37 -0.34
CA ARG A 160 0.42 -5.19 -1.75
C ARG A 160 -1.11 -5.09 -1.93
N GLY A 161 -1.88 -5.93 -1.23
CA GLY A 161 -3.33 -5.90 -1.22
C GLY A 161 -3.91 -4.58 -0.67
N HIS A 162 -3.34 -4.06 0.41
CA HIS A 162 -3.72 -2.77 0.96
C HIS A 162 -3.53 -1.62 -0.04
N TRP A 163 -2.41 -1.60 -0.76
CA TRP A 163 -2.14 -0.63 -1.82
C TRP A 163 -3.08 -0.74 -3.03
N SER A 164 -3.65 -1.92 -3.24
CA SER A 164 -4.61 -2.10 -4.34
C SER A 164 -5.90 -1.30 -4.10
N ILE A 165 -6.31 -1.08 -2.85
CA ILE A 165 -7.45 -0.25 -2.50
C ILE A 165 -7.17 1.22 -2.87
N GLU A 166 -5.98 1.72 -2.56
CA GLU A 166 -5.60 3.09 -2.93
C GLU A 166 -5.61 3.28 -4.45
N ASN A 167 -5.02 2.34 -5.19
CA ASN A 167 -4.90 2.45 -6.64
C ASN A 167 -6.20 2.15 -7.38
N LYS A 168 -6.98 1.15 -6.95
CA LYS A 168 -8.20 0.73 -7.65
C LYS A 168 -9.42 1.52 -7.23
N LEU A 169 -9.59 1.82 -5.94
CA LEU A 169 -10.77 2.51 -5.45
C LEU A 169 -10.54 4.02 -5.32
N HIS A 170 -9.61 4.46 -4.47
CA HIS A 170 -9.42 5.88 -4.18
C HIS A 170 -9.01 6.67 -5.43
N HIS A 171 -8.02 6.20 -6.17
CA HIS A 171 -7.61 6.86 -7.43
C HIS A 171 -8.77 6.98 -8.44
N VAL A 172 -9.62 5.96 -8.54
CA VAL A 172 -10.78 6.02 -9.45
C VAL A 172 -11.81 7.03 -8.95
N LEU A 173 -12.11 7.05 -7.66
CA LEU A 173 -13.04 8.02 -7.08
C LEU A 173 -12.53 9.46 -7.27
N ASP A 174 -11.25 9.71 -7.02
CA ASP A 174 -10.64 11.03 -7.05
C ASP A 174 -10.44 11.54 -8.49
N VAL A 175 -9.85 10.72 -9.34
CA VAL A 175 -9.45 11.13 -10.70
C VAL A 175 -10.57 10.90 -11.72
N THR A 176 -11.09 9.67 -11.82
CA THR A 176 -12.07 9.30 -12.85
C THR A 176 -13.46 9.83 -12.51
N LEU A 177 -13.90 9.65 -11.26
CA LEU A 177 -15.21 10.12 -10.79
C LEU A 177 -15.16 11.53 -10.17
N GLY A 178 -13.99 12.18 -10.15
CA GLY A 178 -13.83 13.59 -9.81
C GLY A 178 -14.21 13.95 -8.37
N GLU A 179 -13.92 13.07 -7.38
CA GLU A 179 -14.25 13.34 -5.97
C GLU A 179 -13.48 14.55 -5.45
N ASP A 180 -12.19 14.64 -5.69
CA ASP A 180 -11.31 15.75 -5.28
C ASP A 180 -11.67 17.09 -5.91
N ARG A 181 -12.28 17.06 -7.10
CA ARG A 181 -12.73 18.29 -7.81
C ARG A 181 -14.07 18.82 -7.31
N SER A 182 -14.75 18.07 -6.44
CA SER A 182 -16.10 18.41 -5.98
C SER A 182 -16.06 19.54 -4.96
N THR A 183 -16.68 20.65 -5.28
CA THR A 183 -16.88 21.80 -4.37
C THR A 183 -18.17 21.73 -3.57
N ALA A 184 -18.92 20.64 -3.69
CA ALA A 184 -20.21 20.46 -3.03
C ALA A 184 -20.02 20.31 -1.50
N ARG A 185 -20.54 21.26 -0.73
CA ARG A 185 -20.46 21.24 0.75
C ARG A 185 -21.66 20.55 1.39
N LYS A 186 -22.88 20.96 1.02
CA LYS A 186 -24.12 20.44 1.63
C LYS A 186 -24.49 19.04 1.17
N SER A 187 -24.13 18.64 -0.04
CA SER A 187 -24.43 17.34 -0.63
C SER A 187 -23.20 16.43 -0.76
N ALA A 188 -22.08 16.78 -0.12
CA ALA A 188 -20.83 16.01 -0.23
C ALA A 188 -21.00 14.52 0.08
N VAL A 189 -21.70 14.20 1.17
CA VAL A 189 -21.96 12.81 1.57
C VAL A 189 -22.78 12.04 0.54
N VAL A 190 -23.82 12.68 0.00
CA VAL A 190 -24.69 12.06 -1.02
C VAL A 190 -23.91 11.80 -2.31
N LEU A 191 -23.11 12.77 -2.74
CA LEU A 191 -22.28 12.63 -3.93
C LEU A 191 -21.20 11.56 -3.76
N ALA A 192 -20.57 11.47 -2.59
CA ALA A 192 -19.63 10.40 -2.28
C ALA A 192 -20.29 9.01 -2.32
N LEU A 193 -21.51 8.88 -1.79
CA LEU A 193 -22.28 7.64 -1.88
C LEU A 193 -22.64 7.28 -3.32
N LEU A 194 -23.08 8.26 -4.11
CA LEU A 194 -23.40 8.04 -5.53
C LEU A 194 -22.17 7.60 -6.32
N ARG A 195 -20.99 8.19 -6.09
CA ARG A 195 -19.75 7.77 -6.74
C ARG A 195 -19.38 6.34 -6.38
N LYS A 196 -19.47 5.96 -5.10
CA LYS A 196 -19.22 4.58 -4.66
C LYS A 196 -20.23 3.58 -5.27
N PHE A 197 -21.47 4.00 -5.39
CA PHE A 197 -22.49 3.20 -6.07
C PHE A 197 -22.17 3.03 -7.58
N THR A 198 -21.79 4.12 -8.26
CA THR A 198 -21.33 4.06 -9.65
C THR A 198 -20.10 3.16 -9.81
N TYR A 199 -19.11 3.28 -8.92
CA TYR A 199 -17.95 2.41 -8.93
C TYR A 199 -18.34 0.92 -8.82
N ASN A 200 -19.24 0.57 -7.92
CA ASN A 200 -19.71 -0.82 -7.77
C ASN A 200 -20.42 -1.33 -9.03
N ILE A 201 -21.22 -0.48 -9.70
CA ILE A 201 -21.87 -0.84 -10.96
C ILE A 201 -20.83 -1.12 -12.05
N LEU A 202 -19.81 -0.27 -12.18
CA LEU A 202 -18.72 -0.46 -13.14
C LEU A 202 -17.97 -1.77 -12.87
N MET A 203 -17.61 -2.06 -11.63
CA MET A 203 -16.96 -3.33 -11.27
C MET A 203 -17.82 -4.57 -11.57
N MET A 204 -19.15 -4.45 -11.42
CA MET A 204 -20.08 -5.52 -11.82
C MET A 204 -20.12 -5.69 -13.34
N ALA A 205 -20.15 -4.58 -14.08
CA ALA A 205 -20.16 -4.60 -15.54
C ALA A 205 -18.87 -5.19 -16.12
N GLU A 206 -17.71 -4.79 -15.61
CA GLU A 206 -16.40 -5.33 -15.99
C GLU A 206 -16.36 -6.85 -15.80
N SER A 207 -16.83 -7.34 -14.63
CA SER A 207 -16.87 -8.76 -14.31
C SER A 207 -17.77 -9.57 -15.26
N ASP A 208 -18.94 -9.02 -15.61
CA ASP A 208 -19.93 -9.71 -16.45
C ASP A 208 -19.57 -9.67 -17.92
N LEU A 209 -19.08 -8.53 -18.42
CA LEU A 209 -18.78 -8.31 -19.84
C LEU A 209 -17.56 -9.10 -20.30
N LYS A 210 -16.62 -9.39 -19.40
CA LYS A 210 -15.34 -10.06 -19.70
C LYS A 210 -14.55 -9.32 -20.81
N ILE A 211 -14.70 -7.99 -20.89
CA ILE A 211 -13.95 -7.11 -21.78
C ILE A 211 -12.76 -6.58 -20.99
N ASP A 212 -11.58 -6.68 -21.57
CA ASP A 212 -10.35 -6.14 -20.96
C ASP A 212 -10.23 -4.65 -21.30
N PHE A 213 -10.85 -3.81 -20.48
CA PHE A 213 -10.75 -2.36 -20.61
C PHE A 213 -9.38 -1.87 -20.11
N LYS A 214 -8.74 -0.97 -20.85
CA LYS A 214 -7.45 -0.38 -20.47
C LYS A 214 -7.57 0.56 -19.27
N SER A 215 -8.77 1.10 -19.06
CA SER A 215 -9.06 2.02 -17.95
C SER A 215 -10.55 2.07 -17.65
N MET A 216 -10.90 2.48 -16.43
CA MET A 216 -12.28 2.75 -16.03
C MET A 216 -12.95 3.83 -16.90
N GLY A 217 -12.18 4.78 -17.43
CA GLY A 217 -12.71 5.79 -18.38
C GLY A 217 -13.21 5.15 -19.67
N GLU A 218 -12.46 4.22 -20.24
CA GLU A 218 -12.86 3.47 -21.45
C GLU A 218 -14.14 2.63 -21.19
N GLU A 219 -14.27 2.04 -20.00
CA GLU A 219 -15.47 1.31 -19.61
C GLU A 219 -16.67 2.24 -19.49
N ILE A 220 -16.51 3.43 -18.90
CA ILE A 220 -17.58 4.45 -18.83
C ILE A 220 -18.03 4.84 -20.24
N ASP A 221 -17.10 5.16 -21.13
CA ASP A 221 -17.42 5.53 -22.53
C ASP A 221 -18.18 4.41 -23.25
N TYR A 222 -17.76 3.14 -23.03
CA TYR A 222 -18.44 1.98 -23.58
C TYR A 222 -19.88 1.84 -23.08
N LEU A 223 -20.09 2.00 -21.77
CA LEU A 223 -21.43 1.91 -21.17
C LEU A 223 -22.31 3.08 -21.53
N GLU A 224 -21.78 4.30 -21.69
CA GLU A 224 -22.49 5.47 -22.19
C GLU A 224 -22.99 5.25 -23.63
N GLY A 225 -22.21 4.57 -24.45
CA GLY A 225 -22.59 4.16 -25.80
C GLY A 225 -23.65 3.07 -25.82
N ASN A 226 -23.79 2.28 -24.73
CA ASN A 226 -24.69 1.14 -24.59
C ASN A 226 -25.72 1.36 -23.47
N ARG A 227 -26.54 2.39 -23.59
CA ARG A 227 -27.45 2.85 -22.52
C ARG A 227 -28.41 1.79 -21.95
N SER A 228 -28.91 0.88 -22.78
CA SER A 228 -29.79 -0.22 -22.34
C SER A 228 -29.05 -1.22 -21.45
N LEU A 229 -27.78 -1.50 -21.76
CA LEU A 229 -26.90 -2.34 -20.97
C LEU A 229 -26.59 -1.67 -19.62
N PHE A 230 -26.22 -0.40 -19.65
CA PHE A 230 -25.97 0.41 -18.45
C PHE A 230 -27.19 0.44 -17.53
N ALA A 231 -28.39 0.71 -18.08
CA ALA A 231 -29.64 0.67 -17.31
C ALA A 231 -29.85 -0.69 -16.63
N GLY A 232 -29.54 -1.80 -17.32
CA GLY A 232 -29.63 -3.15 -16.76
C GLY A 232 -28.74 -3.35 -15.52
N TYR A 233 -27.52 -2.78 -15.52
CA TYR A 233 -26.63 -2.84 -14.35
C TYR A 233 -27.11 -1.95 -13.19
N VAL A 234 -27.60 -0.75 -13.48
CA VAL A 234 -28.18 0.14 -12.47
C VAL A 234 -29.34 -0.52 -11.77
N PHE A 235 -30.27 -1.15 -12.50
CA PHE A 235 -31.42 -1.84 -11.90
C PHE A 235 -31.00 -3.06 -11.09
N ARG A 236 -30.03 -3.86 -11.55
CA ARG A 236 -29.48 -4.96 -10.75
C ARG A 236 -28.82 -4.49 -9.45
N GLY A 237 -28.06 -3.42 -9.49
CA GLY A 237 -27.41 -2.83 -8.31
C GLY A 237 -28.43 -2.33 -7.27
N ILE A 238 -29.62 -1.86 -7.70
CA ILE A 238 -30.68 -1.43 -6.80
C ILE A 238 -31.40 -2.65 -6.14
N THR A 239 -31.49 -3.77 -6.85
CA THR A 239 -32.20 -4.97 -6.36
C THR A 239 -31.32 -5.93 -5.56
N ALA A 240 -30.00 -5.78 -5.61
CA ALA A 240 -29.04 -6.61 -4.88
C ALA A 240 -28.65 -6.05 -3.49
N GLY A 241 -29.17 -4.90 -3.09
CA GLY A 241 -29.07 -4.29 -1.76
C GLY A 241 -30.32 -4.51 -0.98
#